data_71134d4f4502a91dab262044688eb13b
#
_entry.id   71134d4f4502a91dab262044688eb13b
#
_cell.length_a   1.000
_cell.length_b   1.000
_cell.length_c   1.000
_cell.angle_alpha   90.00
_cell.angle_beta   90.00
_cell.angle_gamma   90.00
#
_symmetry.space_group_name_H-M   'P 1'
#
loop_
_entity.id
_entity.type
_entity.pdbx_description
1 polymer ?
#
loop_
_entity_poly.entity_id
_entity_poly.type
_entity_poly.pdbx_seq_one_letter_code
_entity_poly.pdbx_strand_id
1 'polypeptide(L)'
;GFVDKWKDYSPIRFMDLMSTNGNQIEYWDDRRKITEETFAFSVQGSRTARLGVPPEVIYMLGNSAQSDVWVNIPHKVDFSAPDNNNYVKQLAAMLAQNLNSNQKVWVEYSNEVWNPQFGQYGWANAAAVEKGGTNCPTGLCFHDYIAWASVQSWQAFIDELGDSRVVKVVPGSAGITWH
;
A
#
# COMPACT_ATOMS: atom_id res chain seq x y z
N GLY A 1 14.50 -6.82 -22.81
CA GLY A 1 14.30 -5.56 -22.07
C GLY A 1 13.92 -5.78 -20.62
N PHE A 2 13.55 -4.70 -19.90
CA PHE A 2 13.14 -4.81 -18.48
C PHE A 2 11.95 -5.76 -18.30
N VAL A 3 10.91 -5.59 -19.10
CA VAL A 3 9.70 -6.42 -19.07
C VAL A 3 10.00 -7.89 -19.32
N ASP A 4 10.89 -8.22 -20.24
CA ASP A 4 11.23 -9.61 -20.56
C ASP A 4 11.82 -10.38 -19.38
N LYS A 5 12.41 -9.66 -18.42
CA LYS A 5 12.97 -10.27 -17.19
C LYS A 5 11.89 -10.61 -16.15
N TRP A 6 10.73 -9.96 -16.23
CA TRP A 6 9.69 -10.05 -15.21
C TRP A 6 8.45 -10.83 -15.66
N LYS A 7 8.28 -11.06 -16.96
CA LYS A 7 7.10 -11.76 -17.53
C LYS A 7 6.85 -13.17 -16.99
N ASP A 8 7.88 -13.81 -16.44
CA ASP A 8 7.78 -15.17 -15.87
C ASP A 8 7.51 -15.17 -14.37
N TYR A 9 7.36 -13.97 -13.75
CA TYR A 9 7.10 -13.81 -12.33
C TYR A 9 5.71 -13.20 -12.12
N SER A 10 4.98 -13.75 -11.15
CA SER A 10 3.69 -13.21 -10.70
C SER A 10 3.48 -13.56 -9.23
N PRO A 11 3.09 -12.59 -8.38
CA PRO A 11 2.92 -11.16 -8.67
C PRO A 11 4.23 -10.37 -8.73
N ILE A 12 4.21 -9.20 -9.38
CA ILE A 12 5.27 -8.19 -9.23
C ILE A 12 4.95 -7.33 -8.01
N ARG A 13 5.85 -7.32 -7.02
CA ARG A 13 5.69 -6.52 -5.81
C ARG A 13 6.30 -5.14 -5.99
N PHE A 14 5.50 -4.10 -5.77
CA PHE A 14 5.88 -2.70 -6.01
C PHE A 14 6.38 -1.96 -4.77
N MET A 15 6.70 -2.65 -3.69
CA MET A 15 7.04 -2.11 -2.38
C MET A 15 8.10 -0.99 -2.44
N ASP A 16 9.22 -1.23 -3.11
CA ASP A 16 10.31 -0.24 -3.25
C ASP A 16 9.94 0.89 -4.21
N LEU A 17 9.32 0.58 -5.35
CA LEU A 17 8.86 1.59 -6.31
C LEU A 17 7.83 2.53 -5.69
N MET A 18 6.96 2.03 -4.82
CA MET A 18 6.00 2.84 -4.06
C MET A 18 6.64 3.55 -2.86
N SER A 19 7.94 3.34 -2.61
CA SER A 19 8.64 3.90 -1.44
C SER A 19 7.91 3.64 -0.12
N THR A 20 7.41 2.41 0.08
CA THR A 20 6.48 2.08 1.17
C THR A 20 7.07 2.33 2.55
N ASN A 21 8.36 2.04 2.75
CA ASN A 21 9.03 2.31 4.01
C ASN A 21 9.17 3.81 4.26
N GLY A 22 8.46 4.30 5.27
CA GLY A 22 8.46 5.71 5.64
C GLY A 22 7.73 6.62 4.63
N ASN A 23 6.85 6.08 3.80
CA ASN A 23 6.02 6.83 2.87
C ASN A 23 5.24 7.93 3.61
N GLN A 24 5.05 9.09 2.96
CA GLN A 24 4.41 10.26 3.55
C GLN A 24 3.02 10.58 2.96
N ILE A 25 2.51 9.72 2.11
CA ILE A 25 1.17 9.87 1.51
C ILE A 25 0.09 9.67 2.57
N GLU A 26 -0.79 10.65 2.69
CA GLU A 26 -2.02 10.61 3.49
C GLU A 26 -3.24 10.61 2.58
N TYR A 27 -3.22 11.42 1.52
CA TYR A 27 -4.32 11.65 0.59
C TYR A 27 -3.92 11.32 -0.84
N TRP A 28 -4.90 11.14 -1.72
CA TRP A 28 -4.66 10.90 -3.14
C TRP A 28 -3.87 12.02 -3.83
N ASP A 29 -4.12 13.26 -3.43
CA ASP A 29 -3.44 14.42 -3.98
C ASP A 29 -1.97 14.55 -3.55
N ASP A 30 -1.55 13.87 -2.51
CA ASP A 30 -0.15 13.84 -2.06
C ASP A 30 0.76 13.00 -2.99
N ARG A 31 0.17 12.11 -3.81
CA ARG A 31 0.94 11.20 -4.67
C ARG A 31 1.73 11.94 -5.74
N ARG A 32 2.79 11.35 -6.23
CA ARG A 32 3.42 11.78 -7.48
C ARG A 32 2.45 11.64 -8.64
N LYS A 33 2.56 12.56 -9.60
CA LYS A 33 1.75 12.55 -10.82
C LYS A 33 2.59 12.12 -12.01
N ILE A 34 2.00 11.38 -12.94
CA ILE A 34 2.69 10.87 -14.13
C ILE A 34 3.25 11.97 -15.03
N THR A 35 2.76 13.20 -14.85
CA THR A 35 3.21 14.40 -15.57
C THR A 35 4.44 15.07 -14.95
N GLU A 36 4.96 14.58 -13.82
CA GLU A 36 6.17 15.14 -13.21
C GLU A 36 7.40 14.78 -14.06
N GLU A 37 8.37 15.70 -14.12
CA GLU A 37 9.56 15.54 -14.96
C GLU A 37 10.48 14.40 -14.53
N THR A 38 10.43 14.02 -13.25
CA THR A 38 11.26 12.96 -12.70
C THR A 38 10.57 12.22 -11.55
N PHE A 39 10.77 10.91 -11.49
CA PHE A 39 10.33 10.05 -10.38
C PHE A 39 11.51 9.67 -9.49
N ALA A 40 12.68 10.28 -9.68
CA ALA A 40 13.84 10.01 -8.87
C ALA A 40 13.55 10.20 -7.38
N PHE A 41 14.08 9.31 -6.55
CA PHE A 41 14.14 9.51 -5.11
C PHE A 41 14.91 10.81 -4.88
N SER A 42 14.22 11.87 -4.55
CA SER A 42 14.85 13.16 -4.46
C SER A 42 15.64 13.31 -3.18
N VAL A 43 16.64 14.14 -3.30
CA VAL A 43 17.54 14.73 -2.35
C VAL A 43 17.09 14.67 -0.89
N GLN A 44 18.00 14.24 -0.04
CA GLN A 44 17.91 14.23 1.43
C GLN A 44 17.09 15.39 2.00
N GLY A 45 16.02 15.05 2.74
CA GLY A 45 15.24 16.03 3.50
C GLY A 45 13.95 16.54 2.83
N SER A 46 13.68 16.20 1.59
CA SER A 46 12.43 16.61 0.93
C SER A 46 11.28 15.64 1.23
N ARG A 47 10.11 16.18 1.56
CA ARG A 47 8.85 15.41 1.71
C ARG A 47 8.55 14.58 0.44
N THR A 48 8.90 15.10 -0.73
CA THR A 48 8.72 14.44 -2.03
C THR A 48 9.60 13.20 -2.23
N ALA A 49 10.67 13.04 -1.44
CA ALA A 49 11.58 11.89 -1.56
C ALA A 49 10.96 10.53 -1.22
N ARG A 50 9.82 10.52 -0.51
CA ARG A 50 9.19 9.30 0.02
C ARG A 50 7.77 9.08 -0.49
N LEU A 51 7.48 9.55 -1.70
CA LEU A 51 6.16 9.36 -2.32
C LEU A 51 6.14 8.18 -3.32
N GLY A 52 7.30 7.62 -3.64
CA GLY A 52 7.43 6.59 -4.65
C GLY A 52 7.23 7.10 -6.09
N VAL A 53 7.02 6.19 -7.02
CA VAL A 53 6.64 6.51 -8.39
C VAL A 53 5.14 6.85 -8.47
N PRO A 54 4.67 7.50 -9.55
CA PRO A 54 3.24 7.65 -9.79
C PRO A 54 2.53 6.30 -9.79
N PRO A 55 1.38 6.15 -9.13
CA PRO A 55 0.65 4.89 -9.07
C PRO A 55 0.28 4.30 -10.44
N GLU A 56 0.19 5.14 -11.47
CA GLU A 56 -0.05 4.74 -12.85
C GLU A 56 1.02 3.75 -13.37
N VAL A 57 2.25 3.84 -12.90
CA VAL A 57 3.35 2.92 -13.25
C VAL A 57 3.02 1.47 -12.88
N ILE A 58 2.20 1.26 -11.85
CA ILE A 58 1.82 -0.09 -11.37
C ILE A 58 1.08 -0.84 -12.47
N TYR A 59 -0.03 -0.28 -12.99
CA TYR A 59 -0.78 -0.98 -14.06
C TYR A 59 -0.02 -1.01 -15.38
N MET A 60 0.78 0.03 -15.69
CA MET A 60 1.59 0.05 -16.91
C MET A 60 2.60 -1.11 -16.93
N LEU A 61 3.30 -1.34 -15.85
CA LEU A 61 4.26 -2.45 -15.73
C LEU A 61 3.54 -3.80 -15.60
N GLY A 62 2.49 -3.89 -14.79
CA GLY A 62 1.68 -5.11 -14.65
C GLY A 62 1.14 -5.58 -15.99
N ASN A 63 0.49 -4.71 -16.75
CA ASN A 63 -0.05 -5.00 -18.06
C ASN A 63 1.04 -5.41 -19.06
N SER A 64 2.15 -4.66 -19.08
CA SER A 64 3.27 -4.96 -19.99
C SER A 64 3.93 -6.31 -19.69
N ALA A 65 4.01 -6.68 -18.42
CA ALA A 65 4.56 -7.96 -17.99
C ALA A 65 3.53 -9.11 -17.98
N GLN A 66 2.24 -8.80 -18.20
CA GLN A 66 1.12 -9.73 -18.05
C GLN A 66 1.10 -10.43 -16.68
N SER A 67 1.45 -9.71 -15.62
CA SER A 67 1.61 -10.20 -14.25
C SER A 67 0.61 -9.55 -13.32
N ASP A 68 0.17 -10.30 -12.31
CA ASP A 68 -0.50 -9.75 -11.15
C ASP A 68 0.37 -8.66 -10.50
N VAL A 69 -0.25 -7.72 -9.81
CA VAL A 69 0.43 -6.62 -9.14
C VAL A 69 0.25 -6.73 -7.62
N TRP A 70 1.32 -6.49 -6.86
CA TRP A 70 1.26 -6.45 -5.41
C TRP A 70 1.56 -5.04 -4.93
N VAL A 71 0.55 -4.40 -4.37
CA VAL A 71 0.59 -3.03 -3.85
C VAL A 71 0.70 -3.02 -2.33
N ASN A 72 1.49 -2.09 -1.82
CA ASN A 72 1.62 -1.82 -0.39
C ASN A 72 0.97 -0.47 -0.09
N ILE A 73 -0.06 -0.46 0.73
CA ILE A 73 -0.79 0.75 1.09
C ILE A 73 0.07 1.60 2.05
N PRO A 74 0.30 2.90 1.78
CA PRO A 74 1.07 3.74 2.69
C PRO A 74 0.47 3.77 4.09
N HIS A 75 1.32 3.70 5.11
CA HIS A 75 0.88 3.56 6.50
C HIS A 75 0.11 4.77 7.05
N LYS A 76 0.28 5.95 6.42
CA LYS A 76 -0.35 7.20 6.87
C LYS A 76 -1.69 7.52 6.20
N VAL A 77 -2.17 6.68 5.27
CA VAL A 77 -3.40 7.00 4.54
C VAL A 77 -4.56 7.28 5.48
N ASP A 78 -5.29 8.35 5.20
CA ASP A 78 -6.53 8.66 5.90
C ASP A 78 -7.70 7.89 5.29
N PHE A 79 -8.11 6.81 5.94
CA PHE A 79 -9.25 6.00 5.51
C PHE A 79 -10.59 6.74 5.61
N SER A 80 -10.66 7.86 6.36
CA SER A 80 -11.85 8.69 6.50
C SER A 80 -11.94 9.84 5.49
N ALA A 81 -10.90 10.01 4.67
CA ALA A 81 -10.86 11.04 3.64
C ALA A 81 -12.06 10.93 2.66
N PRO A 82 -12.56 12.05 2.11
CA PRO A 82 -13.56 12.02 1.06
C PRO A 82 -13.15 11.12 -0.12
N ASP A 83 -14.11 10.45 -0.74
CA ASP A 83 -13.85 9.43 -1.78
C ASP A 83 -12.94 9.94 -2.91
N ASN A 84 -13.13 11.17 -3.34
CA ASN A 84 -12.33 11.78 -4.41
C ASN A 84 -10.87 12.07 -4.00
N ASN A 85 -10.54 12.02 -2.72
CA ASN A 85 -9.19 12.23 -2.19
C ASN A 85 -8.72 11.10 -1.24
N ASN A 86 -9.50 10.03 -1.10
CA ASN A 86 -9.09 8.83 -0.36
C ASN A 86 -8.09 8.03 -1.20
N TYR A 87 -6.86 7.93 -0.72
CA TYR A 87 -5.80 7.28 -1.48
C TYR A 87 -6.13 5.83 -1.86
N VAL A 88 -6.68 5.06 -0.92
CA VAL A 88 -6.94 3.63 -1.12
C VAL A 88 -8.05 3.42 -2.14
N LYS A 89 -9.15 4.16 -2.02
CA LYS A 89 -10.28 4.11 -2.97
C LYS A 89 -9.86 4.55 -4.37
N GLN A 90 -9.11 5.64 -4.47
CA GLN A 90 -8.66 6.15 -5.77
C GLN A 90 -7.65 5.21 -6.43
N LEU A 91 -6.74 4.59 -5.67
CA LEU A 91 -5.82 3.58 -6.17
C LEU A 91 -6.58 2.35 -6.67
N ALA A 92 -7.57 1.87 -5.91
CA ALA A 92 -8.42 0.74 -6.29
C ALA A 92 -9.20 1.03 -7.58
N ALA A 93 -9.88 2.18 -7.67
CA ALA A 93 -10.63 2.60 -8.85
C ALA A 93 -9.72 2.73 -10.09
N MET A 94 -8.53 3.31 -9.92
CA MET A 94 -7.56 3.44 -11.02
C MET A 94 -7.11 2.06 -11.53
N LEU A 95 -6.80 1.12 -10.63
CA LEU A 95 -6.40 -0.24 -11.03
C LEU A 95 -7.56 -1.02 -11.64
N ALA A 96 -8.79 -0.84 -11.14
CA ALA A 96 -9.99 -1.46 -11.72
C ALA A 96 -10.22 -1.03 -13.18
N GLN A 97 -9.97 0.25 -13.47
CA GLN A 97 -10.17 0.84 -14.79
C GLN A 97 -9.06 0.49 -15.80
N ASN A 98 -7.83 0.31 -15.34
CA ASN A 98 -6.66 0.27 -16.23
C ASN A 98 -5.89 -1.05 -16.23
N LEU A 99 -5.97 -1.86 -15.16
CA LEU A 99 -5.31 -3.16 -15.12
C LEU A 99 -6.12 -4.20 -15.91
N ASN A 100 -5.45 -5.04 -16.70
CA ASN A 100 -6.10 -6.10 -17.48
C ASN A 100 -7.02 -6.94 -16.58
N SER A 101 -8.19 -7.30 -17.11
CA SER A 101 -9.26 -7.96 -16.35
C SER A 101 -8.92 -9.36 -15.82
N ASN A 102 -7.94 -10.03 -16.41
CA ASN A 102 -7.44 -11.34 -15.99
C ASN A 102 -6.38 -11.28 -14.88
N GLN A 103 -5.89 -10.07 -14.53
CA GLN A 103 -4.88 -9.89 -13.50
C GLN A 103 -5.50 -9.60 -12.14
N LYS A 104 -4.84 -10.07 -11.08
CA LYS A 104 -5.23 -9.85 -9.69
C LYS A 104 -4.39 -8.74 -9.07
N VAL A 105 -4.94 -8.15 -8.01
CA VAL A 105 -4.23 -7.19 -7.15
C VAL A 105 -4.03 -7.81 -5.78
N TRP A 106 -2.77 -7.95 -5.38
CA TRP A 106 -2.36 -8.35 -4.04
C TRP A 106 -2.26 -7.09 -3.19
N VAL A 107 -3.03 -7.01 -2.11
CA VAL A 107 -3.16 -5.80 -1.30
C VAL A 107 -2.63 -6.07 0.10
N GLU A 108 -1.57 -5.36 0.47
CA GLU A 108 -0.92 -5.42 1.77
C GLU A 108 -0.93 -4.02 2.42
N TYR A 109 -1.35 -3.93 3.68
CA TYR A 109 -1.21 -2.68 4.43
C TYR A 109 0.24 -2.48 4.86
N SER A 110 0.88 -1.43 4.34
CA SER A 110 2.27 -1.08 4.60
C SER A 110 3.28 -2.17 4.19
N ASN A 111 4.46 -2.14 4.76
CA ASN A 111 5.49 -3.16 4.65
C ASN A 111 6.13 -3.36 6.01
N GLU A 112 6.29 -4.62 6.45
CA GLU A 112 6.90 -4.95 7.74
C GLU A 112 6.46 -3.99 8.86
N VAL A 113 5.19 -3.64 8.90
CA VAL A 113 4.64 -2.68 9.88
C VAL A 113 4.86 -3.14 11.32
N TRP A 114 5.07 -4.43 11.52
CA TRP A 114 5.43 -5.07 12.78
C TRP A 114 6.89 -4.82 13.21
N ASN A 115 7.76 -4.34 12.31
CA ASN A 115 9.21 -4.24 12.55
C ASN A 115 9.58 -2.86 13.11
N PRO A 116 10.11 -2.78 14.37
CA PRO A 116 10.42 -1.50 15.02
C PRO A 116 11.57 -0.72 14.37
N GLN A 117 12.27 -1.32 13.38
CA GLN A 117 13.31 -0.61 12.62
C GLN A 117 12.71 0.43 11.66
N PHE A 118 11.43 0.30 11.30
CA PHE A 118 10.77 1.18 10.35
C PHE A 118 9.84 2.18 11.02
N GLY A 119 9.78 3.40 10.47
CA GLY A 119 8.94 4.49 10.99
C GLY A 119 7.44 4.16 11.01
N GLN A 120 6.97 3.30 10.10
CA GLN A 120 5.58 2.84 10.07
C GLN A 120 5.16 2.07 11.32
N TYR A 121 6.09 1.37 11.98
CA TYR A 121 5.83 0.72 13.28
C TYR A 121 5.45 1.74 14.36
N GLY A 122 6.29 2.78 14.53
CA GLY A 122 6.04 3.83 15.53
C GLY A 122 4.73 4.58 15.23
N TRP A 123 4.47 4.87 13.96
CA TRP A 123 3.25 5.55 13.55
C TRP A 123 2.01 4.69 13.82
N ALA A 124 2.02 3.40 13.46
CA ALA A 124 0.89 2.49 13.68
C ALA A 124 0.61 2.29 15.18
N ASN A 125 1.63 2.25 16.04
CA ASN A 125 1.45 2.25 17.49
C ASN A 125 0.74 3.51 17.97
N ALA A 126 1.16 4.70 17.52
CA ALA A 126 0.53 5.97 17.90
C ALA A 126 -0.93 6.03 17.41
N ALA A 127 -1.19 5.64 16.16
CA ALA A 127 -2.54 5.59 15.60
C ALA A 127 -3.45 4.57 16.32
N ALA A 128 -2.90 3.46 16.78
CA ALA A 128 -3.64 2.47 17.57
C ALA A 128 -4.09 3.07 18.91
N VAL A 129 -3.22 3.79 19.60
CA VAL A 129 -3.57 4.47 20.85
C VAL A 129 -4.65 5.54 20.62
N GLU A 130 -4.51 6.34 19.57
CA GLU A 130 -5.49 7.39 19.24
C GLU A 130 -6.86 6.83 18.91
N LYS A 131 -6.94 5.75 18.14
CA LYS A 131 -8.22 5.14 17.69
C LYS A 131 -8.79 4.13 18.67
N GLY A 132 -7.94 3.38 19.37
CA GLY A 132 -8.35 2.29 20.27
C GLY A 132 -8.62 2.72 21.71
N GLY A 133 -8.26 3.95 22.07
CA GLY A 133 -8.37 4.42 23.44
C GLY A 133 -7.39 3.74 24.42
N THR A 134 -7.40 4.23 25.66
CA THR A 134 -6.48 3.85 26.75
C THR A 134 -6.66 2.41 27.29
N ASN A 135 -7.60 1.63 26.75
CA ASN A 135 -7.97 0.31 27.23
C ASN A 135 -7.44 -0.82 26.35
N CYS A 136 -6.16 -0.82 26.05
CA CYS A 136 -5.49 -1.98 25.50
C CYS A 136 -4.76 -2.72 26.63
N PRO A 137 -5.39 -3.71 27.27
CA PRO A 137 -4.82 -4.32 28.49
C PRO A 137 -3.57 -5.15 28.24
N THR A 138 -3.21 -5.43 26.99
CA THR A 138 -2.17 -6.41 26.64
C THR A 138 -1.14 -5.90 25.63
N GLY A 139 -1.16 -4.63 25.25
CA GLY A 139 -0.29 -4.11 24.18
C GLY A 139 -0.65 -4.62 22.77
N LEU A 140 -1.80 -5.22 22.59
CA LEU A 140 -2.27 -5.79 21.32
C LEU A 140 -3.00 -4.78 20.41
N CYS A 141 -3.28 -3.57 20.87
CA CYS A 141 -3.93 -2.52 20.08
C CYS A 141 -3.25 -2.23 18.75
N PHE A 142 -1.95 -2.39 18.71
CA PHE A 142 -1.17 -2.28 17.49
C PHE A 142 -1.61 -3.29 16.41
N HIS A 143 -1.81 -4.55 16.78
CA HIS A 143 -2.25 -5.59 15.87
C HIS A 143 -3.70 -5.40 15.44
N ASP A 144 -4.57 -4.95 16.35
CA ASP A 144 -5.96 -4.62 16.05
C ASP A 144 -6.04 -3.47 15.04
N TYR A 145 -5.20 -2.45 15.20
CA TYR A 145 -5.12 -1.36 14.24
C TYR A 145 -4.65 -1.84 12.85
N ILE A 146 -3.61 -2.67 12.79
CA ILE A 146 -3.11 -3.24 11.54
C ILE A 146 -4.18 -4.10 10.87
N ALA A 147 -4.87 -4.94 11.64
CA ALA A 147 -5.96 -5.76 11.13
C ALA A 147 -7.10 -4.89 10.57
N TRP A 148 -7.53 -3.86 11.32
CA TRP A 148 -8.53 -2.91 10.86
C TRP A 148 -8.10 -2.20 9.56
N ALA A 149 -6.88 -1.65 9.50
CA ALA A 149 -6.36 -0.96 8.32
C ALA A 149 -6.23 -1.89 7.10
N SER A 150 -5.85 -3.15 7.33
CA SER A 150 -5.82 -4.17 6.28
C SER A 150 -7.22 -4.45 5.72
N VAL A 151 -8.22 -4.62 6.60
CA VAL A 151 -9.62 -4.83 6.19
C VAL A 151 -10.15 -3.63 5.40
N GLN A 152 -9.91 -2.39 5.87
CA GLN A 152 -10.31 -1.18 5.13
C GLN A 152 -9.67 -1.15 3.74
N SER A 153 -8.39 -1.52 3.65
CA SER A 153 -7.67 -1.57 2.37
C SER A 153 -8.28 -2.62 1.44
N TRP A 154 -8.48 -3.84 1.90
CA TRP A 154 -9.04 -4.93 1.09
C TRP A 154 -10.46 -4.60 0.62
N GLN A 155 -11.30 -4.03 1.51
CA GLN A 155 -12.68 -3.71 1.16
C GLN A 155 -12.74 -2.68 0.03
N ALA A 156 -11.94 -1.61 0.08
CA ALA A 156 -11.89 -0.63 -0.99
C ALA A 156 -11.53 -1.24 -2.36
N PHE A 157 -10.60 -2.21 -2.37
CA PHE A 157 -10.25 -2.93 -3.61
C PHE A 157 -11.33 -3.92 -4.05
N ILE A 158 -11.99 -4.60 -3.12
CA ILE A 158 -13.09 -5.53 -3.43
C ILE A 158 -14.27 -4.78 -4.04
N ASP A 159 -14.61 -3.61 -3.52
CA ASP A 159 -15.70 -2.77 -4.00
C ASP A 159 -15.50 -2.36 -5.48
N GLU A 160 -14.26 -2.16 -5.91
CA GLU A 160 -13.93 -1.73 -7.28
C GLU A 160 -13.64 -2.91 -8.24
N LEU A 161 -12.91 -3.94 -7.78
CA LEU A 161 -12.46 -5.04 -8.64
C LEU A 161 -13.28 -6.33 -8.51
N GLY A 162 -14.02 -6.48 -7.42
CA GLY A 162 -14.64 -7.74 -7.00
C GLY A 162 -13.67 -8.66 -6.24
N ASP A 163 -14.20 -9.46 -5.33
CA ASP A 163 -13.40 -10.32 -4.42
C ASP A 163 -12.49 -11.31 -5.15
N SER A 164 -12.90 -11.82 -6.31
CA SER A 164 -12.12 -12.77 -7.10
C SER A 164 -10.80 -12.22 -7.66
N ARG A 165 -10.70 -10.90 -7.79
CA ARG A 165 -9.50 -10.21 -8.28
C ARG A 165 -8.61 -9.66 -7.17
N VAL A 166 -9.00 -9.76 -5.90
CA VAL A 166 -8.25 -9.23 -4.76
C VAL A 166 -7.63 -10.37 -3.97
N VAL A 167 -6.31 -10.34 -3.80
CA VAL A 167 -5.59 -11.23 -2.90
C VAL A 167 -5.25 -10.46 -1.63
N LYS A 168 -5.82 -10.90 -0.52
CA LYS A 168 -5.68 -10.29 0.80
C LYS A 168 -4.35 -10.71 1.41
N VAL A 169 -3.41 -9.79 1.54
CA VAL A 169 -2.10 -10.07 2.15
C VAL A 169 -2.09 -9.54 3.58
N VAL A 170 -1.90 -10.45 4.54
CA VAL A 170 -1.79 -10.09 5.96
C VAL A 170 -0.35 -9.66 6.24
N PRO A 171 -0.11 -8.42 6.72
CA PRO A 171 1.21 -7.98 7.10
C PRO A 171 1.66 -8.65 8.40
N GLY A 172 2.52 -9.65 8.28
CA GLY A 172 3.01 -10.43 9.41
C GLY A 172 4.45 -10.89 9.23
N SER A 173 5.04 -11.44 10.29
CA SER A 173 6.37 -12.06 10.25
C SER A 173 6.24 -13.58 10.37
N ALA A 174 6.77 -14.29 9.39
CA ALA A 174 6.80 -15.76 9.42
C ALA A 174 7.67 -16.33 10.54
N GLY A 175 8.56 -15.53 11.13
CA GLY A 175 9.43 -15.93 12.24
C GLY A 175 8.88 -15.65 13.63
N ILE A 176 7.72 -15.01 13.74
CA ILE A 176 7.09 -14.66 15.01
C ILE A 176 5.82 -15.50 15.16
N THR A 177 5.89 -16.52 15.99
CA THR A 177 4.69 -17.25 16.42
C THR A 177 4.00 -16.45 17.53
N TRP A 178 2.86 -15.89 17.21
CA TRP A 178 1.97 -15.27 18.21
C TRP A 178 1.23 -16.40 18.95
N HIS A 179 1.52 -16.58 20.22
CA HIS A 179 0.81 -17.49 21.10
C HIS A 179 -0.32 -16.79 21.83
#